data_3ec6561f3ec73581eaf99e6675211e48
#
_entry.id   3ec6561f3ec73581eaf99e6675211e48
#
_cell.length_a   1.000
_cell.length_b   1.000
_cell.length_c   1.000
_cell.angle_alpha   90.00
_cell.angle_beta   90.00
_cell.angle_gamma   90.00
#
_symmetry.space_group_name_H-M   'P 1'
#
loop_
_entity.id
_entity.type
_entity.pdbx_description
1 polymer ?
#
loop_
_entity_poly.entity_id
_entity_poly.type
_entity_poly.pdbx_seq_one_letter_code
_entity_poly.pdbx_strand_id
1 'polypeptide(L)'
;MPLLGEDALARLNKFQLMAKSIVEGFLVGLHKSPYHGFSAEFSDHRQYNPGEPLKDLDWKVLAKTERYYVKRYEEETNLRSYILLDHSKSMFFKSGDTSKIEYATQLAGALAWLMISQKDAAGLYTFNTKITAAYPPKAIRSYTAQLFSALLNLEAEDKTDILSPLHQIAELVRKRSLVILISDLLDEPDKIMAALKHFRTRNHEVLVFHIVDRQEQVFDYKRETQFVDSETGEKVTVSPWQIRKEYLENYQAFGELLKRECYKHQIEYNPVSTSTPLADLLLKYLIKRSKG
;
A
#
# COMPACT_ATOMS: atom_id res chain seq x y z
N MET A 1 20.90 16.69 -13.60
CA MET A 1 19.68 15.89 -13.83
C MET A 1 19.45 15.85 -15.32
N PRO A 2 19.38 14.69 -15.97
CA PRO A 2 18.95 14.64 -17.36
C PRO A 2 17.50 15.17 -17.43
N LEU A 3 17.24 16.06 -18.38
CA LEU A 3 15.90 16.55 -18.69
C LEU A 3 15.06 15.34 -19.12
N LEU A 4 14.00 15.03 -18.36
CA LEU A 4 13.03 14.02 -18.76
C LEU A 4 12.45 14.44 -20.11
N GLY A 5 12.41 13.53 -21.09
CA GLY A 5 11.75 13.82 -22.37
C GLY A 5 10.28 14.23 -22.15
N GLU A 6 9.73 15.00 -23.09
CA GLU A 6 8.34 15.51 -22.98
C GLU A 6 7.32 14.39 -22.70
N ASP A 7 7.48 13.22 -23.31
CA ASP A 7 6.63 12.04 -23.09
C ASP A 7 6.72 11.50 -21.66
N ALA A 8 7.90 11.49 -21.06
CA ALA A 8 8.10 11.03 -19.68
C ALA A 8 7.48 12.01 -18.70
N LEU A 9 7.56 13.31 -18.98
CA LEU A 9 6.93 14.35 -18.16
C LEU A 9 5.40 14.27 -18.25
N ALA A 10 4.85 14.03 -19.44
CA ALA A 10 3.42 13.85 -19.65
C ALA A 10 2.89 12.63 -18.89
N ARG A 11 3.60 11.49 -18.94
CA ARG A 11 3.26 10.27 -18.21
C ARG A 11 3.28 10.51 -16.69
N LEU A 12 4.31 11.20 -16.19
CA LEU A 12 4.43 11.54 -14.76
C LEU A 12 3.28 12.42 -14.29
N ASN A 13 2.95 13.46 -15.05
CA ASN A 13 1.83 14.36 -14.73
C ASN A 13 0.48 13.62 -14.74
N LYS A 14 0.25 12.75 -15.73
CA LYS A 14 -0.96 11.91 -15.80
C LYS A 14 -1.07 11.00 -14.58
N PHE A 15 0.03 10.35 -14.18
CA PHE A 15 0.07 9.48 -13.00
C PHE A 15 -0.18 10.26 -11.71
N GLN A 16 0.40 11.44 -11.57
CA GLN A 16 0.17 12.32 -10.43
C GLN A 16 -1.29 12.77 -10.33
N LEU A 17 -1.90 13.16 -11.44
CA LEU A 17 -3.32 13.53 -11.48
C LEU A 17 -4.21 12.34 -11.12
N MET A 18 -3.89 11.16 -11.60
CA MET A 18 -4.62 9.93 -11.26
C MET A 18 -4.51 9.62 -9.76
N ALA A 19 -3.31 9.60 -9.17
CA ALA A 19 -3.12 9.36 -7.75
C ALA A 19 -3.88 10.37 -6.89
N LYS A 20 -3.81 11.66 -7.26
CA LYS A 20 -4.58 12.74 -6.63
C LYS A 20 -6.09 12.51 -6.76
N SER A 21 -6.59 12.20 -7.94
CA SER A 21 -8.02 11.95 -8.19
C SER A 21 -8.57 10.76 -7.39
N ILE A 22 -7.80 9.68 -7.27
CA ILE A 22 -8.16 8.51 -6.45
C ILE A 22 -8.33 8.94 -4.99
N VAL A 23 -7.37 9.72 -4.45
CA VAL A 23 -7.41 10.18 -3.06
C VAL A 23 -8.52 11.21 -2.84
N GLU A 24 -8.74 12.15 -3.75
CA GLU A 24 -9.81 13.13 -3.66
C GLU A 24 -11.19 12.49 -3.81
N GLY A 25 -11.37 11.54 -4.73
CA GLY A 25 -12.59 10.76 -4.88
C GLY A 25 -12.94 10.00 -3.60
N PHE A 26 -11.93 9.44 -2.95
CA PHE A 26 -12.04 8.82 -1.65
C PHE A 26 -12.45 9.83 -0.55
N LEU A 27 -11.80 11.01 -0.45
CA LEU A 27 -12.12 12.05 0.53
C LEU A 27 -13.57 12.55 0.37
N VAL A 28 -14.03 12.73 -0.87
CA VAL A 28 -15.45 13.07 -1.16
C VAL A 28 -16.40 11.96 -0.71
N GLY A 29 -16.00 10.68 -0.87
CA GLY A 29 -16.75 9.54 -0.37
C GLY A 29 -16.87 9.53 1.17
N LEU A 30 -15.81 9.93 1.88
CA LEU A 30 -15.82 10.10 3.33
C LEU A 30 -16.82 11.17 3.80
N HIS A 31 -16.87 12.32 3.12
CA HIS A 31 -17.83 13.40 3.47
C HIS A 31 -19.31 12.99 3.31
N LYS A 32 -19.60 12.00 2.46
CA LYS A 32 -20.94 11.43 2.29
C LYS A 32 -21.23 10.28 3.27
N SER A 33 -20.23 9.80 3.99
CA SER A 33 -20.38 8.76 4.99
C SER A 33 -20.79 9.37 6.34
N PRO A 34 -21.70 8.76 7.12
CA PRO A 34 -22.05 9.24 8.46
C PRO A 34 -20.89 9.15 9.47
N TYR A 35 -19.73 8.66 9.06
CA TYR A 35 -18.53 8.62 9.87
C TYR A 35 -17.78 9.95 9.79
N HIS A 36 -18.19 10.93 10.61
CA HIS A 36 -17.44 12.16 10.85
C HIS A 36 -16.26 11.85 11.78
N GLY A 37 -15.03 11.86 11.26
CA GLY A 37 -13.84 11.61 12.05
C GLY A 37 -12.49 11.91 11.37
N PHE A 38 -12.47 12.30 10.11
CA PHE A 38 -11.25 12.69 9.40
C PHE A 38 -11.31 14.15 8.95
N SER A 39 -11.20 15.05 9.90
CA SER A 39 -10.75 16.41 9.64
C SER A 39 -9.30 16.49 10.11
N ALA A 40 -8.37 16.12 9.24
CA ALA A 40 -6.97 16.46 9.38
C ALA A 40 -6.76 17.87 8.82
N GLU A 41 -7.37 18.85 9.42
CA GLU A 41 -7.02 20.26 9.35
C GLU A 41 -7.94 21.03 10.30
N PHE A 42 -7.40 21.47 11.33
CA PHE A 42 -7.60 22.68 12.09
C PHE A 42 -7.12 22.44 13.51
N SER A 43 -6.03 23.06 13.89
CA SER A 43 -5.73 23.28 15.30
C SER A 43 -6.81 24.22 15.82
N ASP A 44 -7.92 23.65 16.30
CA ASP A 44 -8.96 24.40 16.96
C ASP A 44 -8.45 24.75 18.37
N HIS A 45 -8.45 26.02 18.68
CA HIS A 45 -8.19 26.46 20.04
C HIS A 45 -9.33 26.00 20.93
N ARG A 46 -9.13 24.94 21.69
CA ARG A 46 -10.12 24.50 22.65
C ARG A 46 -10.19 25.48 23.81
N GLN A 47 -11.37 25.87 24.19
CA GLN A 47 -11.58 26.70 25.35
C GLN A 47 -11.05 25.98 26.61
N TYR A 48 -10.26 26.68 27.43
CA TYR A 48 -9.72 26.16 28.67
C TYR A 48 -10.84 25.83 29.66
N ASN A 49 -10.77 24.68 30.28
CA ASN A 49 -11.65 24.33 31.39
C ASN A 49 -10.88 24.47 32.72
N PRO A 50 -11.51 25.05 33.77
CA PRO A 50 -10.90 25.16 35.09
C PRO A 50 -10.45 23.77 35.61
N GLY A 51 -9.14 23.68 35.99
CA GLY A 51 -8.54 22.44 36.46
C GLY A 51 -7.50 21.84 35.49
N GLU A 52 -7.37 22.34 34.28
CA GLU A 52 -6.35 21.91 33.33
C GLU A 52 -4.99 22.59 33.63
N PRO A 53 -3.85 21.94 33.24
CA PRO A 53 -2.53 22.50 33.47
C PRO A 53 -2.31 23.84 32.74
N LEU A 54 -1.95 24.90 33.45
CA LEU A 54 -1.72 26.22 32.87
C LEU A 54 -0.56 26.28 31.87
N LYS A 55 0.34 25.28 31.85
CA LYS A 55 1.44 25.16 30.88
C LYS A 55 0.98 25.05 29.42
N ASP A 56 -0.21 24.53 29.21
CA ASP A 56 -0.79 24.26 27.89
C ASP A 56 -1.62 25.46 27.37
N LEU A 57 -1.70 26.54 28.14
CA LEU A 57 -2.46 27.74 27.80
C LEU A 57 -1.75 28.56 26.72
N ASP A 58 -2.52 29.04 25.72
CA ASP A 58 -1.97 29.95 24.71
C ASP A 58 -1.97 31.40 25.23
N TRP A 59 -0.86 31.80 25.83
CA TRP A 59 -0.65 33.14 26.38
C TRP A 59 -0.74 34.23 25.31
N LYS A 60 -0.44 33.94 24.02
CA LYS A 60 -0.55 34.93 22.93
C LYS A 60 -2.00 35.21 22.55
N VAL A 61 -2.83 34.15 22.54
CA VAL A 61 -4.27 34.31 22.27
C VAL A 61 -4.95 34.97 23.45
N LEU A 62 -4.60 34.60 24.68
CA LEU A 62 -5.11 35.25 25.89
C LEU A 62 -4.82 36.75 25.87
N ALA A 63 -3.60 37.16 25.55
CA ALA A 63 -3.20 38.57 25.49
C ALA A 63 -3.94 39.38 24.42
N LYS A 64 -4.46 38.72 23.36
CA LYS A 64 -5.18 39.40 22.26
C LYS A 64 -6.69 39.37 22.42
N THR A 65 -7.26 38.36 23.04
CA THR A 65 -8.70 38.09 23.02
C THR A 65 -9.32 38.04 24.41
N GLU A 66 -8.52 38.16 25.48
CA GLU A 66 -8.92 38.01 26.89
C GLU A 66 -9.65 36.68 27.20
N ARG A 67 -9.54 35.69 26.29
CA ARG A 67 -10.15 34.38 26.43
C ARG A 67 -9.09 33.29 26.60
N TYR A 68 -9.37 32.36 27.49
CA TYR A 68 -8.47 31.24 27.81
C TYR A 68 -8.62 30.12 26.79
N TYR A 69 -7.57 29.87 26.00
CA TYR A 69 -7.48 28.77 25.05
C TYR A 69 -6.28 27.90 25.35
N VAL A 70 -6.47 26.59 25.25
CA VAL A 70 -5.41 25.58 25.36
C VAL A 70 -4.87 25.27 23.98
N LYS A 71 -3.55 25.27 23.83
CA LYS A 71 -2.90 24.74 22.65
C LYS A 71 -3.14 23.24 22.60
N ARG A 72 -3.93 22.81 21.66
CA ARG A 72 -3.94 21.39 21.29
C ARG A 72 -2.65 21.12 20.54
N TYR A 73 -1.70 20.47 21.19
CA TYR A 73 -0.62 19.82 20.47
C TYR A 73 -1.24 18.61 19.79
N GLU A 74 -1.56 18.71 18.50
CA GLU A 74 -1.61 17.53 17.69
C GLU A 74 -0.21 16.95 17.78
N GLU A 75 -0.07 15.74 18.31
CA GLU A 75 1.14 14.96 18.10
C GLU A 75 1.31 14.94 16.57
N GLU A 76 2.32 15.65 16.06
CA GLU A 76 2.75 15.44 14.68
C GLU A 76 3.08 13.96 14.61
N THR A 77 2.15 13.18 14.07
CA THR A 77 2.38 11.78 13.79
C THR A 77 3.42 11.75 12.70
N ASN A 78 4.70 11.80 13.08
CA ASN A 78 5.83 11.55 12.20
C ASN A 78 5.83 10.08 11.79
N LEU A 79 4.68 9.59 11.29
CA LEU A 79 4.55 8.23 10.82
C LEU A 79 5.48 8.04 9.63
N ARG A 80 6.34 7.04 9.73
CA ARG A 80 7.19 6.63 8.62
C ARG A 80 6.57 5.42 7.97
N SER A 81 6.31 5.51 6.69
CA SER A 81 5.71 4.44 5.91
C SER A 81 6.66 3.97 4.83
N TYR A 82 6.83 2.66 4.73
CA TYR A 82 7.62 1.99 3.72
C TYR A 82 6.67 1.20 2.83
N ILE A 83 6.51 1.63 1.58
CA ILE A 83 5.76 0.92 0.56
C ILE A 83 6.72 -0.03 -0.13
N LEU A 84 6.48 -1.33 0.01
CA LEU A 84 7.25 -2.40 -0.58
C LEU A 84 6.46 -2.97 -1.75
N LEU A 85 6.92 -2.74 -2.97
CA LEU A 85 6.25 -3.15 -4.18
C LEU A 85 7.01 -4.26 -4.88
N ASP A 86 6.36 -5.39 -4.97
CA ASP A 86 6.79 -6.52 -5.78
C ASP A 86 6.56 -6.23 -7.26
N HIS A 87 7.59 -6.43 -8.08
CA HIS A 87 7.49 -6.34 -9.53
C HIS A 87 8.07 -7.59 -10.21
N SER A 88 7.91 -8.76 -9.57
CA SER A 88 8.17 -10.06 -10.14
C SER A 88 7.35 -10.27 -11.42
N LYS A 89 7.76 -11.20 -12.25
CA LYS A 89 7.13 -11.46 -13.55
C LYS A 89 5.66 -11.85 -13.43
N SER A 90 5.28 -12.54 -12.36
CA SER A 90 3.89 -12.90 -12.07
C SER A 90 2.98 -11.67 -11.92
N MET A 91 3.50 -10.55 -11.38
CA MET A 91 2.76 -9.29 -11.24
C MET A 91 2.40 -8.66 -12.59
N PHE A 92 3.05 -9.02 -13.68
CA PHE A 92 2.70 -8.54 -15.03
C PHE A 92 1.56 -9.34 -15.69
N PHE A 93 1.05 -10.38 -15.01
CA PHE A 93 -0.12 -11.10 -15.48
C PHE A 93 -1.34 -10.20 -15.61
N LYS A 94 -2.10 -10.41 -16.69
CA LYS A 94 -3.26 -9.61 -17.05
C LYS A 94 -4.31 -10.48 -17.72
N SER A 95 -5.51 -10.55 -17.16
CA SER A 95 -6.67 -11.21 -17.78
C SER A 95 -7.75 -10.23 -18.27
N GLY A 96 -7.76 -9.02 -17.74
CA GLY A 96 -8.69 -7.94 -18.03
C GLY A 96 -7.99 -6.70 -18.61
N ASP A 97 -8.49 -5.51 -18.28
CA ASP A 97 -7.95 -4.24 -18.77
C ASP A 97 -6.68 -3.80 -18.01
N THR A 98 -6.54 -4.23 -16.75
CA THR A 98 -5.46 -3.81 -15.86
C THR A 98 -4.67 -5.02 -15.39
N SER A 99 -3.34 -5.00 -15.51
CA SER A 99 -2.45 -6.01 -14.93
C SER A 99 -2.31 -5.85 -13.42
N LYS A 100 -1.83 -6.90 -12.73
CA LYS A 100 -1.55 -6.81 -11.28
C LYS A 100 -0.54 -5.70 -10.98
N ILE A 101 0.52 -5.56 -11.77
CA ILE A 101 1.52 -4.50 -11.57
C ILE A 101 0.96 -3.10 -11.84
N GLU A 102 0.13 -2.91 -12.87
CA GLU A 102 -0.51 -1.60 -13.12
C GLU A 102 -1.39 -1.20 -11.95
N TYR A 103 -2.18 -2.13 -11.41
CA TYR A 103 -3.03 -1.91 -10.25
C TYR A 103 -2.20 -1.60 -8.99
N ALA A 104 -1.18 -2.40 -8.73
CA ALA A 104 -0.26 -2.26 -7.60
C ALA A 104 0.51 -0.93 -7.63
N THR A 105 0.95 -0.52 -8.81
CA THR A 105 1.62 0.77 -9.05
C THR A 105 0.69 1.95 -8.74
N GLN A 106 -0.56 1.89 -9.19
CA GLN A 106 -1.57 2.92 -8.90
C GLN A 106 -1.88 2.98 -7.40
N LEU A 107 -2.01 1.83 -6.74
CA LEU A 107 -2.22 1.75 -5.28
C LEU A 107 -1.05 2.33 -4.52
N ALA A 108 0.18 1.95 -4.87
CA ALA A 108 1.40 2.48 -4.25
C ALA A 108 1.52 4.00 -4.41
N GLY A 109 1.23 4.51 -5.60
CA GLY A 109 1.23 5.95 -5.88
C GLY A 109 0.16 6.71 -5.08
N ALA A 110 -1.06 6.18 -5.00
CA ALA A 110 -2.14 6.78 -4.22
C ALA A 110 -1.83 6.80 -2.71
N LEU A 111 -1.27 5.71 -2.17
CA LEU A 111 -0.83 5.64 -0.77
C LEU A 111 0.30 6.63 -0.47
N ALA A 112 1.32 6.69 -1.34
CA ALA A 112 2.42 7.64 -1.19
C ALA A 112 1.92 9.10 -1.22
N TRP A 113 1.03 9.42 -2.17
CA TRP A 113 0.40 10.73 -2.26
C TRP A 113 -0.41 11.07 -1.01
N LEU A 114 -1.24 10.15 -0.54
CA LEU A 114 -2.07 10.32 0.65
C LEU A 114 -1.20 10.65 1.88
N MET A 115 -0.18 9.84 2.15
CA MET A 115 0.69 10.00 3.32
C MET A 115 1.45 11.33 3.28
N ILE A 116 2.08 11.66 2.15
CA ILE A 116 2.83 12.92 2.02
C ILE A 116 1.88 14.13 2.10
N SER A 117 0.65 14.01 1.62
CA SER A 117 -0.36 15.07 1.75
C SER A 117 -0.78 15.30 3.20
N GLN A 118 -0.74 14.26 4.04
CA GLN A 118 -0.97 14.31 5.48
C GLN A 118 0.27 14.69 6.30
N LYS A 119 1.36 15.11 5.62
CA LYS A 119 2.67 15.43 6.23
C LYS A 119 3.39 14.23 6.84
N ASP A 120 2.94 13.01 6.56
CA ASP A 120 3.63 11.78 6.93
C ASP A 120 4.78 11.47 5.94
N ALA A 121 5.80 10.76 6.43
CA ALA A 121 6.91 10.36 5.59
C ALA A 121 6.60 9.07 4.84
N ALA A 122 6.61 9.11 3.50
CA ALA A 122 6.48 7.93 2.65
C ALA A 122 7.78 7.62 1.92
N GLY A 123 8.14 6.33 1.88
CA GLY A 123 9.22 5.77 1.10
C GLY A 123 8.73 4.64 0.19
N LEU A 124 9.51 4.29 -0.81
CA LEU A 124 9.21 3.24 -1.76
C LEU A 124 10.42 2.33 -1.91
N TYR A 125 10.21 1.05 -1.78
CA TYR A 125 11.19 0.01 -2.09
C TYR A 125 10.55 -0.92 -3.11
N THR A 126 11.20 -1.10 -4.25
CA THR A 126 10.76 -2.06 -5.27
C THR A 126 11.69 -3.25 -5.26
N PHE A 127 11.14 -4.42 -5.45
CA PHE A 127 11.90 -5.66 -5.38
C PHE A 127 11.33 -6.75 -6.30
N ASN A 128 12.19 -7.68 -6.63
CA ASN A 128 11.90 -8.99 -7.23
C ASN A 128 12.71 -10.04 -6.46
N THR A 129 13.79 -10.61 -7.02
CA THR A 129 14.78 -11.44 -6.27
C THR A 129 15.75 -10.61 -5.42
N LYS A 130 15.79 -9.29 -5.65
CA LYS A 130 16.64 -8.33 -4.95
C LYS A 130 15.92 -6.99 -4.84
N ILE A 131 16.45 -6.11 -4.02
CA ILE A 131 15.97 -4.71 -3.98
C ILE A 131 16.44 -4.02 -5.26
N THR A 132 15.50 -3.56 -6.08
CA THR A 132 15.78 -2.89 -7.36
C THR A 132 15.82 -1.38 -7.23
N ALA A 133 15.02 -0.82 -6.30
CA ALA A 133 15.09 0.58 -5.93
C ALA A 133 14.79 0.77 -4.44
N ALA A 134 15.44 1.76 -3.84
CA ALA A 134 15.28 2.11 -2.42
C ALA A 134 15.17 3.63 -2.26
N TYR A 135 13.97 4.09 -1.97
CA TYR A 135 13.65 5.48 -1.70
C TYR A 135 13.22 5.62 -0.23
N PRO A 136 14.11 6.04 0.69
CA PRO A 136 13.80 6.17 2.11
C PRO A 136 12.64 7.15 2.38
N PRO A 137 11.86 6.97 3.47
CA PRO A 137 10.72 7.82 3.77
C PRO A 137 11.08 9.29 3.96
N LYS A 138 10.35 10.19 3.25
CA LYS A 138 10.44 11.65 3.38
C LYS A 138 9.05 12.26 3.33
N ALA A 139 8.81 13.30 4.17
CA ALA A 139 7.57 14.07 4.21
C ALA A 139 7.68 15.34 3.34
N ILE A 140 8.20 15.22 2.12
CA ILE A 140 8.47 16.35 1.22
C ILE A 140 7.62 16.21 -0.05
N ARG A 141 6.77 17.18 -0.34
CA ARG A 141 5.82 17.11 -1.47
C ARG A 141 6.51 16.91 -2.84
N SER A 142 7.64 17.56 -3.09
CA SER A 142 8.41 17.36 -4.32
C SER A 142 9.01 15.95 -4.46
N TYR A 143 9.08 15.20 -3.36
CA TYR A 143 9.59 13.82 -3.36
C TYR A 143 8.65 12.84 -4.07
N THR A 144 7.33 13.15 -4.13
CA THR A 144 6.36 12.33 -4.85
C THR A 144 6.72 12.10 -6.30
N ALA A 145 7.30 13.11 -6.97
CA ALA A 145 7.73 12.99 -8.37
C ALA A 145 8.82 11.92 -8.55
N GLN A 146 9.74 11.78 -7.59
CA GLN A 146 10.77 10.74 -7.62
C GLN A 146 10.15 9.34 -7.43
N LEU A 147 9.24 9.20 -6.46
CA LEU A 147 8.52 7.94 -6.21
C LEU A 147 7.69 7.53 -7.44
N PHE A 148 6.98 8.47 -8.04
CA PHE A 148 6.16 8.20 -9.23
C PHE A 148 7.00 7.85 -10.45
N SER A 149 8.15 8.51 -10.64
CA SER A 149 9.08 8.14 -11.69
C SER A 149 9.60 6.71 -11.53
N ALA A 150 9.91 6.30 -10.29
CA ALA A 150 10.32 4.92 -10.01
C ALA A 150 9.20 3.91 -10.32
N LEU A 151 7.95 4.21 -9.93
CA LEU A 151 6.79 3.37 -10.17
C LEU A 151 6.45 3.21 -11.67
N LEU A 152 6.70 4.23 -12.49
CA LEU A 152 6.42 4.22 -13.93
C LEU A 152 7.48 3.49 -14.77
N ASN A 153 8.66 3.22 -14.20
CA ASN A 153 9.78 2.60 -14.90
C ASN A 153 10.07 1.17 -14.39
N LEU A 154 9.05 0.48 -13.85
CA LEU A 154 9.19 -0.92 -13.44
C LEU A 154 9.21 -1.84 -14.65
N GLU A 155 10.17 -2.75 -14.65
CA GLU A 155 10.33 -3.78 -15.69
C GLU A 155 10.22 -5.16 -15.05
N ALA A 156 9.72 -6.13 -15.83
CA ALA A 156 9.62 -7.51 -15.38
C ALA A 156 11.02 -8.17 -15.39
N GLU A 157 11.33 -8.91 -14.34
CA GLU A 157 12.50 -9.80 -14.29
C GLU A 157 12.07 -11.25 -14.04
N ASP A 158 12.90 -12.20 -14.51
CA ASP A 158 12.50 -13.59 -14.73
C ASP A 158 12.40 -14.49 -13.49
N LYS A 159 12.74 -14.03 -12.29
CA LYS A 159 12.70 -14.88 -11.08
C LYS A 159 12.05 -14.16 -9.91
N THR A 160 11.43 -14.93 -9.01
CA THR A 160 10.84 -14.44 -7.77
C THR A 160 11.52 -15.11 -6.57
N ASP A 161 11.92 -14.31 -5.60
CA ASP A 161 12.28 -14.71 -4.24
C ASP A 161 11.84 -13.59 -3.31
N ILE A 162 10.71 -13.79 -2.65
CA ILE A 162 10.16 -12.77 -1.75
C ILE A 162 10.93 -12.67 -0.44
N LEU A 163 11.55 -13.75 0.01
CA LEU A 163 12.15 -13.85 1.33
C LEU A 163 13.40 -12.97 1.48
N SER A 164 14.34 -13.12 0.55
CA SER A 164 15.65 -12.44 0.63
C SER A 164 15.53 -10.91 0.62
N PRO A 165 14.83 -10.27 -0.36
CA PRO A 165 14.71 -8.81 -0.38
C PRO A 165 13.93 -8.28 0.81
N LEU A 166 12.88 -8.95 1.26
CA LEU A 166 12.10 -8.50 2.43
C LEU A 166 12.92 -8.59 3.72
N HIS A 167 13.74 -9.62 3.91
CA HIS A 167 14.67 -9.67 5.04
C HIS A 167 15.69 -8.53 5.01
N GLN A 168 16.27 -8.25 3.85
CA GLN A 168 17.20 -7.12 3.69
C GLN A 168 16.51 -5.79 4.02
N ILE A 169 15.29 -5.56 3.54
CA ILE A 169 14.54 -4.34 3.85
C ILE A 169 14.24 -4.26 5.34
N ALA A 170 13.87 -5.37 6.00
CA ALA A 170 13.60 -5.39 7.43
C ALA A 170 14.84 -4.97 8.26
N GLU A 171 16.07 -5.31 7.80
CA GLU A 171 17.30 -4.84 8.41
C GLU A 171 17.55 -3.33 8.20
N LEU A 172 17.12 -2.77 7.08
CA LEU A 172 17.26 -1.35 6.78
C LEU A 172 16.27 -0.47 7.57
N VAL A 173 15.09 -1.01 7.90
CA VAL A 173 14.05 -0.28 8.64
C VAL A 173 14.35 -0.34 10.13
N ARG A 174 15.00 0.70 10.68
CA ARG A 174 15.48 0.73 12.07
C ARG A 174 14.49 1.30 13.08
N LYS A 175 13.59 2.20 12.66
CA LYS A 175 12.62 2.86 13.55
C LYS A 175 11.25 2.24 13.36
N ARG A 176 10.44 2.19 14.40
CA ARG A 176 9.03 1.77 14.30
C ARG A 176 8.35 2.51 13.15
N SER A 177 7.75 1.77 12.24
CA SER A 177 7.22 2.26 10.98
C SER A 177 6.02 1.44 10.55
N LEU A 178 5.24 1.99 9.63
CA LEU A 178 4.25 1.25 8.88
C LEU A 178 4.92 0.64 7.64
N VAL A 179 4.86 -0.66 7.51
CA VAL A 179 5.36 -1.41 6.34
C VAL A 179 4.17 -1.90 5.54
N ILE A 180 4.09 -1.48 4.29
CA ILE A 180 3.00 -1.83 3.37
C ILE A 180 3.57 -2.70 2.27
N LEU A 181 3.27 -3.99 2.27
CA LEU A 181 3.64 -4.91 1.21
C LEU A 181 2.53 -4.98 0.16
N ILE A 182 2.88 -4.82 -1.10
CA ILE A 182 1.99 -4.96 -2.26
C ILE A 182 2.60 -6.02 -3.18
N SER A 183 2.00 -7.21 -3.23
CA SER A 183 2.50 -8.37 -3.96
C SER A 183 1.34 -9.33 -4.26
N ASP A 184 1.50 -10.23 -5.21
CA ASP A 184 0.59 -11.37 -5.44
C ASP A 184 0.93 -12.59 -4.57
N LEU A 185 2.01 -12.50 -3.77
CA LEU A 185 2.41 -13.51 -2.80
C LEU A 185 2.53 -14.93 -3.39
N LEU A 186 2.94 -15.06 -4.65
CA LEU A 186 3.15 -16.35 -5.32
C LEU A 186 4.49 -16.98 -4.88
N ASP A 187 4.56 -17.43 -3.64
CA ASP A 187 5.69 -18.14 -3.05
C ASP A 187 5.16 -19.13 -1.97
N GLU A 188 6.03 -19.91 -1.39
CA GLU A 188 5.70 -20.82 -0.29
C GLU A 188 5.18 -20.05 0.93
N PRO A 189 4.03 -20.42 1.54
CA PRO A 189 3.45 -19.71 2.68
C PRO A 189 4.43 -19.49 3.84
N ASP A 190 5.29 -20.48 4.11
CA ASP A 190 6.25 -20.40 5.21
C ASP A 190 7.32 -19.32 4.96
N LYS A 191 7.79 -19.16 3.71
CA LYS A 191 8.72 -18.12 3.31
C LYS A 191 8.09 -16.73 3.43
N ILE A 192 6.85 -16.59 2.92
CA ILE A 192 6.07 -15.35 3.04
C ILE A 192 5.94 -14.96 4.51
N MET A 193 5.51 -15.91 5.35
CA MET A 193 5.31 -15.65 6.77
C MET A 193 6.61 -15.38 7.52
N ALA A 194 7.72 -16.03 7.16
CA ALA A 194 9.03 -15.76 7.76
C ALA A 194 9.46 -14.31 7.48
N ALA A 195 9.30 -13.83 6.24
CA ALA A 195 9.60 -12.45 5.86
C ALA A 195 8.73 -11.43 6.60
N LEU A 196 7.42 -11.65 6.65
CA LEU A 196 6.48 -10.75 7.34
C LEU A 196 6.69 -10.70 8.86
N LYS A 197 6.96 -11.84 9.49
CA LYS A 197 7.29 -11.94 10.92
C LYS A 197 8.54 -11.14 11.28
N HIS A 198 9.53 -11.08 10.39
CA HIS A 198 10.75 -10.32 10.63
C HIS A 198 10.46 -8.82 10.88
N PHE A 199 9.54 -8.22 10.12
CA PHE A 199 9.11 -6.85 10.39
C PHE A 199 8.38 -6.73 11.74
N ARG A 200 7.55 -7.70 12.09
CA ARG A 200 6.81 -7.69 13.37
C ARG A 200 7.71 -7.82 14.59
N THR A 201 8.75 -8.64 14.53
CA THR A 201 9.73 -8.77 15.63
C THR A 201 10.46 -7.45 15.93
N ARG A 202 10.49 -6.54 14.96
CA ARG A 202 11.06 -5.19 15.11
C ARG A 202 10.02 -4.11 15.45
N ASN A 203 8.83 -4.50 15.90
CA ASN A 203 7.73 -3.62 16.28
C ASN A 203 7.18 -2.75 15.13
N HIS A 204 7.36 -3.14 13.87
CA HIS A 204 6.70 -2.48 12.76
C HIS A 204 5.23 -2.89 12.67
N GLU A 205 4.37 -1.96 12.28
CA GLU A 205 3.02 -2.27 11.82
C GLU A 205 3.11 -2.79 10.38
N VAL A 206 2.51 -3.94 10.10
CA VAL A 206 2.60 -4.59 8.78
C VAL A 206 1.22 -4.69 8.17
N LEU A 207 1.11 -4.14 6.97
CA LEU A 207 -0.09 -4.16 6.12
C LEU A 207 0.25 -4.86 4.81
N VAL A 208 -0.54 -5.83 4.42
CA VAL A 208 -0.35 -6.60 3.18
C VAL A 208 -1.54 -6.38 2.27
N PHE A 209 -1.28 -5.91 1.06
CA PHE A 209 -2.21 -5.95 -0.06
C PHE A 209 -1.83 -7.11 -0.98
N HIS A 210 -2.60 -8.18 -0.91
CA HIS A 210 -2.44 -9.34 -1.77
C HIS A 210 -3.21 -9.09 -3.06
N ILE A 211 -2.49 -8.75 -4.13
CA ILE A 211 -3.07 -8.40 -5.42
C ILE A 211 -3.36 -9.68 -6.22
N VAL A 212 -4.62 -9.83 -6.62
CA VAL A 212 -5.08 -11.01 -7.34
C VAL A 212 -5.78 -10.60 -8.63
N ASP A 213 -5.48 -11.28 -9.71
CA ASP A 213 -6.25 -11.11 -10.95
C ASP A 213 -7.61 -11.82 -10.84
N ARG A 214 -8.64 -11.22 -11.48
CA ARG A 214 -9.98 -11.82 -11.46
C ARG A 214 -10.00 -13.24 -11.97
N GLN A 215 -9.20 -13.56 -13.00
CA GLN A 215 -9.17 -14.90 -13.58
C GLN A 215 -8.52 -15.92 -12.66
N GLU A 216 -7.57 -15.51 -11.84
CA GLU A 216 -7.01 -16.35 -10.78
C GLU A 216 -8.06 -16.70 -9.71
N GLN A 217 -8.99 -15.78 -9.42
CA GLN A 217 -10.04 -16.01 -8.42
C GLN A 217 -11.19 -16.90 -8.92
N VAL A 218 -11.58 -16.76 -10.20
CA VAL A 218 -12.79 -17.45 -10.72
C VAL A 218 -12.47 -18.65 -11.60
N PHE A 219 -11.26 -18.71 -12.15
CA PHE A 219 -10.76 -19.74 -13.06
C PHE A 219 -11.77 -20.10 -14.16
N ASP A 220 -12.35 -19.08 -14.83
CA ASP A 220 -13.38 -19.24 -15.84
C ASP A 220 -12.78 -19.22 -17.25
N TYR A 221 -12.02 -20.27 -17.59
CA TYR A 221 -11.50 -20.51 -18.93
C TYR A 221 -12.46 -21.43 -19.68
N LYS A 222 -12.92 -20.98 -20.85
CA LYS A 222 -13.96 -21.69 -21.65
C LYS A 222 -13.42 -22.65 -22.69
N ARG A 223 -12.11 -22.67 -22.89
CA ARG A 223 -11.44 -23.50 -23.91
C ARG A 223 -10.20 -24.13 -23.31
N GLU A 224 -9.69 -25.16 -23.97
CA GLU A 224 -8.35 -25.66 -23.68
C GLU A 224 -7.37 -24.49 -23.66
N THR A 225 -6.60 -24.41 -22.58
CA THR A 225 -5.73 -23.27 -22.32
C THR A 225 -4.34 -23.77 -22.06
N GLN A 226 -3.37 -23.16 -22.73
CA GLN A 226 -1.96 -23.37 -22.43
C GLN A 226 -1.54 -22.38 -21.34
N PHE A 227 -1.25 -22.93 -20.18
CA PHE A 227 -0.63 -22.18 -19.10
C PHE A 227 0.87 -22.17 -19.30
N VAL A 228 1.49 -21.02 -19.11
CA VAL A 228 2.93 -20.82 -19.19
C VAL A 228 3.38 -20.37 -17.83
N ASP A 229 4.24 -21.12 -17.19
CA ASP A 229 4.91 -20.68 -15.98
C ASP A 229 5.75 -19.45 -16.30
N SER A 230 5.49 -18.37 -15.57
CA SER A 230 6.14 -17.09 -15.83
C SER A 230 7.64 -17.09 -15.51
N GLU A 231 8.10 -17.99 -14.63
CA GLU A 231 9.49 -18.08 -14.17
C GLU A 231 10.33 -19.08 -14.95
N THR A 232 9.76 -20.27 -15.21
CA THR A 232 10.48 -21.36 -15.88
C THR A 232 10.27 -21.38 -17.38
N GLY A 233 9.17 -20.77 -17.85
CA GLY A 233 8.72 -20.84 -19.24
C GLY A 233 8.10 -22.18 -19.61
N GLU A 234 7.93 -23.11 -18.67
CA GLU A 234 7.26 -24.39 -18.89
C GLU A 234 5.81 -24.18 -19.35
N LYS A 235 5.38 -25.01 -20.26
CA LYS A 235 4.06 -24.91 -20.89
C LYS A 235 3.26 -26.16 -20.57
N VAL A 236 2.10 -25.99 -19.96
CA VAL A 236 1.16 -27.07 -19.68
C VAL A 236 -0.16 -26.76 -20.34
N THR A 237 -0.61 -27.62 -21.25
CA THR A 237 -1.93 -27.51 -21.85
C THR A 237 -2.91 -28.37 -21.04
N VAL A 238 -3.94 -27.74 -20.52
CA VAL A 238 -4.94 -28.40 -19.69
C VAL A 238 -6.35 -28.05 -20.15
N SER A 239 -7.29 -28.94 -19.83
CA SER A 239 -8.73 -28.67 -19.90
C SER A 239 -9.17 -28.01 -18.60
N PRO A 240 -9.42 -26.69 -18.58
CA PRO A 240 -9.64 -25.95 -17.31
C PRO A 240 -10.80 -26.51 -16.48
N TRP A 241 -11.84 -27.00 -17.11
CA TRP A 241 -13.01 -27.55 -16.41
C TRP A 241 -12.69 -28.82 -15.61
N GLN A 242 -11.61 -29.56 -15.96
CA GLN A 242 -11.21 -30.76 -15.22
C GLN A 242 -10.48 -30.39 -13.93
N ILE A 243 -9.67 -29.34 -13.95
CA ILE A 243 -8.84 -28.93 -12.80
C ILE A 243 -9.46 -27.79 -11.99
N ARG A 244 -10.51 -27.14 -12.49
CA ARG A 244 -11.10 -25.95 -11.88
C ARG A 244 -11.47 -26.13 -10.42
N LYS A 245 -12.07 -27.25 -10.07
CA LYS A 245 -12.52 -27.51 -8.69
C LYS A 245 -11.33 -27.57 -7.75
N GLU A 246 -10.34 -28.40 -8.10
CA GLU A 246 -9.11 -28.58 -7.31
C GLU A 246 -8.31 -27.27 -7.20
N TYR A 247 -8.19 -26.54 -8.32
CA TYR A 247 -7.55 -25.23 -8.33
C TYR A 247 -8.21 -24.25 -7.35
N LEU A 248 -9.54 -24.11 -7.39
CA LEU A 248 -10.25 -23.19 -6.52
C LEU A 248 -10.18 -23.60 -5.04
N GLU A 249 -10.21 -24.90 -4.74
CA GLU A 249 -10.03 -25.42 -3.39
C GLU A 249 -8.63 -25.07 -2.86
N ASN A 250 -7.58 -25.29 -3.65
CA ASN A 250 -6.20 -24.95 -3.30
C ASN A 250 -6.01 -23.43 -3.15
N TYR A 251 -6.57 -22.63 -4.08
CA TYR A 251 -6.53 -21.18 -4.02
C TYR A 251 -7.18 -20.64 -2.74
N GLN A 252 -8.37 -21.14 -2.40
CA GLN A 252 -9.08 -20.75 -1.18
C GLN A 252 -8.31 -21.19 0.08
N ALA A 253 -7.78 -22.42 0.10
CA ALA A 253 -6.99 -22.93 1.22
C ALA A 253 -5.74 -22.07 1.46
N PHE A 254 -5.05 -21.66 0.40
CA PHE A 254 -3.89 -20.77 0.46
C PHE A 254 -4.28 -19.39 1.06
N GLY A 255 -5.35 -18.78 0.57
CA GLY A 255 -5.84 -17.49 1.08
C GLY A 255 -6.23 -17.53 2.56
N GLU A 256 -6.96 -18.58 2.97
CA GLU A 256 -7.35 -18.75 4.38
C GLU A 256 -6.15 -19.08 5.28
N LEU A 257 -5.15 -19.82 4.79
CA LEU A 257 -3.92 -20.04 5.51
C LEU A 257 -3.18 -18.73 5.77
N LEU A 258 -2.94 -17.92 4.74
CA LEU A 258 -2.28 -16.61 4.88
C LEU A 258 -3.05 -15.69 5.82
N LYS A 259 -4.36 -15.60 5.67
CA LYS A 259 -5.22 -14.78 6.52
C LYS A 259 -5.12 -15.18 7.99
N ARG A 260 -5.19 -16.48 8.28
CA ARG A 260 -5.07 -17.03 9.64
C ARG A 260 -3.71 -16.76 10.24
N GLU A 261 -2.63 -17.01 9.48
CA GLU A 261 -1.26 -16.78 9.97
C GLU A 261 -0.96 -15.28 10.15
N CYS A 262 -1.40 -14.43 9.23
CA CYS A 262 -1.29 -12.98 9.39
C CYS A 262 -2.02 -12.48 10.65
N TYR A 263 -3.24 -12.96 10.89
CA TYR A 263 -4.01 -12.60 12.08
C TYR A 263 -3.30 -12.98 13.38
N LYS A 264 -2.74 -14.19 13.48
CA LYS A 264 -1.96 -14.65 14.65
C LYS A 264 -0.77 -13.75 14.98
N HIS A 265 -0.19 -13.15 13.95
CA HIS A 265 0.99 -12.28 14.10
C HIS A 265 0.66 -10.79 14.04
N GLN A 266 -0.63 -10.40 14.16
CA GLN A 266 -1.08 -9.01 14.11
C GLN A 266 -0.63 -8.29 12.81
N ILE A 267 -0.65 -9.01 11.70
CA ILE A 267 -0.40 -8.49 10.36
C ILE A 267 -1.75 -8.26 9.70
N GLU A 268 -1.96 -7.07 9.16
CA GLU A 268 -3.18 -6.74 8.47
C GLU A 268 -3.13 -7.28 7.02
N TYR A 269 -3.93 -8.29 6.73
CA TYR A 269 -3.99 -8.94 5.42
C TYR A 269 -5.25 -8.52 4.65
N ASN A 270 -5.06 -7.99 3.44
CA ASN A 270 -6.12 -7.51 2.57
C ASN A 270 -5.97 -8.09 1.17
N PRO A 271 -6.73 -9.14 0.82
CA PRO A 271 -6.80 -9.63 -0.56
C PRO A 271 -7.58 -8.63 -1.41
N VAL A 272 -7.04 -8.30 -2.58
CA VAL A 272 -7.55 -7.26 -3.48
C VAL A 272 -7.56 -7.76 -4.91
N SER A 273 -8.74 -7.76 -5.54
CA SER A 273 -8.86 -8.04 -6.97
C SER A 273 -8.51 -6.81 -7.81
N THR A 274 -7.83 -7.03 -8.94
CA THR A 274 -7.55 -5.99 -9.94
C THR A 274 -8.83 -5.33 -10.52
N SER A 275 -9.99 -5.97 -10.34
CA SER A 275 -11.29 -5.42 -10.71
C SER A 275 -11.91 -4.49 -9.65
N THR A 276 -11.33 -4.42 -8.45
CA THR A 276 -11.84 -3.55 -7.38
C THR A 276 -11.43 -2.10 -7.62
N PRO A 277 -12.36 -1.13 -7.65
CA PRO A 277 -11.99 0.28 -7.75
C PRO A 277 -11.08 0.70 -6.60
N LEU A 278 -9.97 1.38 -6.91
CA LEU A 278 -8.98 1.78 -5.91
C LEU A 278 -9.55 2.73 -4.84
N ALA A 279 -10.50 3.58 -5.22
CA ALA A 279 -11.17 4.48 -4.28
C ALA A 279 -11.94 3.70 -3.19
N ASP A 280 -12.61 2.60 -3.58
CA ASP A 280 -13.36 1.75 -2.64
C ASP A 280 -12.41 0.97 -1.71
N LEU A 281 -11.26 0.53 -2.25
CA LEU A 281 -10.22 -0.12 -1.46
C LEU A 281 -9.66 0.82 -0.39
N LEU A 282 -9.27 2.03 -0.77
CA LEU A 282 -8.72 3.03 0.14
C LEU A 282 -9.75 3.46 1.18
N LEU A 283 -11.03 3.58 0.78
CA LEU A 283 -12.12 3.89 1.70
C LEU A 283 -12.24 2.82 2.79
N LYS A 284 -12.30 1.54 2.40
CA LYS A 284 -12.36 0.42 3.36
C LYS A 284 -11.18 0.39 4.31
N TYR A 285 -9.98 0.60 3.78
CA TYR A 285 -8.73 0.63 4.56
C TYR A 285 -8.77 1.74 5.62
N LEU A 286 -9.09 2.96 5.24
CA LEU A 286 -9.07 4.10 6.16
C LEU A 286 -10.22 4.06 7.18
N ILE A 287 -11.41 3.60 6.81
CA ILE A 287 -12.52 3.36 7.77
C ILE A 287 -12.09 2.35 8.84
N LYS A 288 -11.40 1.28 8.43
CA LYS A 288 -10.91 0.27 9.38
C LYS A 288 -9.87 0.87 10.34
N ARG A 289 -8.97 1.69 9.82
CA ARG A 289 -7.91 2.33 10.60
C ARG A 289 -8.43 3.41 11.55
N SER A 290 -9.56 4.06 11.24
CA SER A 290 -10.19 5.05 12.13
C SER A 290 -10.87 4.46 13.35
N LYS A 291 -11.11 3.14 13.36
CA LYS A 291 -11.79 2.43 14.45
C LYS A 291 -10.83 1.71 15.41
N GLY A 292 -9.56 1.65 15.11
CA GLY A 292 -8.52 1.03 15.92
C GLY A 292 -7.60 2.08 16.54
#